data_c6c3be683a855d4220093a0019382044
#
_entry.id   c6c3be683a855d4220093a0019382044
#
_cell.length_a   1.000
_cell.length_b   1.000
_cell.length_c   1.000
_cell.angle_alpha   90.00
_cell.angle_beta   90.00
_cell.angle_gamma   90.00
#
_symmetry.space_group_name_H-M   'P 1'
#
loop_
_entity.id
_entity.type
_entity.pdbx_description
1 polymer ?
#
loop_
_entity_poly.entity_id
_entity_poly.type
_entity_poly.pdbx_seq_one_letter_code
_entity_poly.pdbx_strand_id
1 'polypeptide(L)'
;MQKGGESMSLEAIKQVTEAEQANQARKAEAQAEAKRMVAEAERAGKARLAEAKAQAEAQARGFMQQAEAKAAEHAAEVMAQTRQVCDGLRAKAEGRLADAAESIVRRVVKN
;
A
#
# COMPACT_ATOMS: atom_id res chain seq x y z
N MET A 1 -79.31 22.12 -10.04
CA MET A 1 -78.04 22.87 -9.79
C MET A 1 -77.23 22.37 -8.66
N GLN A 2 -77.81 21.85 -7.61
CA GLN A 2 -77.04 21.32 -6.43
C GLN A 2 -76.30 20.03 -6.78
N LYS A 3 -76.80 19.19 -7.68
CA LYS A 3 -76.11 17.94 -8.04
C LYS A 3 -74.83 18.17 -8.85
N GLY A 4 -74.72 19.28 -9.58
CA GLY A 4 -73.52 19.62 -10.34
C GLY A 4 -72.40 20.08 -9.45
N GLY A 5 -72.69 20.84 -8.35
CA GLY A 5 -71.72 21.30 -7.38
C GLY A 5 -71.18 20.18 -6.51
N GLU A 6 -72.05 19.26 -6.09
CA GLU A 6 -71.67 18.10 -5.31
C GLU A 6 -70.75 17.14 -6.12
N SER A 7 -71.07 16.95 -7.39
CA SER A 7 -70.31 16.13 -8.31
C SER A 7 -68.90 16.72 -8.54
N MET A 8 -68.83 18.06 -8.68
CA MET A 8 -67.53 18.75 -8.84
C MET A 8 -66.67 18.67 -7.56
N SER A 9 -67.33 18.78 -6.40
CA SER A 9 -66.62 18.66 -5.12
C SER A 9 -66.08 17.26 -4.88
N LEU A 10 -66.84 16.24 -5.19
CA LEU A 10 -66.43 14.86 -5.09
C LEU A 10 -65.31 14.54 -6.06
N GLU A 11 -65.37 15.06 -7.27
CA GLU A 11 -64.33 14.89 -8.26
C GLU A 11 -63.03 15.59 -7.87
N ALA A 12 -63.15 16.80 -7.28
CA ALA A 12 -62.01 17.53 -6.75
C ALA A 12 -61.35 16.77 -5.60
N ILE A 13 -62.11 16.21 -4.69
CA ILE A 13 -61.62 15.38 -3.59
C ILE A 13 -60.93 14.13 -4.12
N LYS A 14 -61.53 13.50 -5.11
CA LYS A 14 -60.96 12.32 -5.75
C LYS A 14 -59.62 12.62 -6.40
N GLN A 15 -59.51 13.74 -7.12
CA GLN A 15 -58.26 14.18 -7.74
C GLN A 15 -57.17 14.47 -6.69
N VAL A 16 -57.53 15.13 -5.60
CA VAL A 16 -56.58 15.41 -4.49
C VAL A 16 -56.08 14.10 -3.86
N THR A 17 -56.98 13.15 -3.62
CA THR A 17 -56.63 11.85 -3.06
C THR A 17 -55.69 11.08 -3.98
N GLU A 18 -55.98 11.08 -5.29
CA GLU A 18 -55.10 10.44 -6.27
C GLU A 18 -53.72 11.09 -6.34
N ALA A 19 -53.68 12.42 -6.28
CA ALA A 19 -52.44 13.18 -6.25
C ALA A 19 -51.62 12.88 -5.00
N GLU A 20 -52.28 12.81 -3.83
CA GLU A 20 -51.60 12.45 -2.59
C GLU A 20 -51.01 11.03 -2.62
N GLN A 21 -51.79 10.07 -3.14
CA GLN A 21 -51.33 8.71 -3.30
C GLN A 21 -50.12 8.61 -4.25
N ALA A 22 -50.18 9.33 -5.37
CA ALA A 22 -49.09 9.39 -6.33
C ALA A 22 -47.83 10.02 -5.71
N ASN A 23 -48.00 11.08 -4.94
CA ASN A 23 -46.89 11.74 -4.22
C ASN A 23 -46.29 10.87 -3.17
N GLN A 24 -47.10 10.13 -2.41
CA GLN A 24 -46.60 9.18 -1.41
C GLN A 24 -45.80 8.03 -2.07
N ALA A 25 -46.26 7.53 -3.20
CA ALA A 25 -45.57 6.53 -3.97
C ALA A 25 -44.22 7.03 -4.48
N ARG A 26 -44.19 8.26 -5.03
CA ARG A 26 -42.93 8.91 -5.46
C ARG A 26 -41.94 9.11 -4.31
N LYS A 27 -42.46 9.53 -3.15
CA LYS A 27 -41.66 9.72 -1.95
C LYS A 27 -41.05 8.42 -1.50
N ALA A 28 -41.83 7.34 -1.47
CA ALA A 28 -41.38 6.01 -1.09
C ALA A 28 -40.29 5.50 -2.05
N GLU A 29 -40.49 5.67 -3.35
CA GLU A 29 -39.50 5.30 -4.38
C GLU A 29 -38.22 6.10 -4.23
N ALA A 30 -38.32 7.41 -4.02
CA ALA A 30 -37.16 8.27 -3.83
C ALA A 30 -36.36 7.89 -2.58
N GLN A 31 -37.05 7.56 -1.51
CA GLN A 31 -36.40 7.11 -0.28
C GLN A 31 -35.72 5.75 -0.46
N ALA A 32 -36.38 4.81 -1.14
CA ALA A 32 -35.79 3.51 -1.43
C ALA A 32 -34.55 3.64 -2.34
N GLU A 33 -34.65 4.50 -3.35
CA GLU A 33 -33.52 4.75 -4.26
C GLU A 33 -32.36 5.42 -3.53
N ALA A 34 -32.64 6.39 -2.68
CA ALA A 34 -31.63 7.07 -1.90
C ALA A 34 -30.89 6.07 -0.98
N LYS A 35 -31.63 5.18 -0.30
CA LYS A 35 -31.02 4.12 0.53
C LYS A 35 -30.15 3.20 -0.28
N ARG A 36 -30.60 2.82 -1.47
CA ARG A 36 -29.83 1.96 -2.37
C ARG A 36 -28.55 2.64 -2.82
N MET A 37 -28.63 3.92 -3.18
CA MET A 37 -27.46 4.70 -3.60
C MET A 37 -26.43 4.82 -2.49
N VAL A 38 -26.89 5.09 -1.27
CA VAL A 38 -25.99 5.14 -0.10
C VAL A 38 -25.34 3.79 0.16
N ALA A 39 -26.12 2.72 0.11
CA ALA A 39 -25.60 1.37 0.33
C ALA A 39 -24.57 0.97 -0.74
N GLU A 40 -24.84 1.32 -2.00
CA GLU A 40 -23.89 1.07 -3.10
C GLU A 40 -22.62 1.90 -2.95
N ALA A 41 -22.76 3.18 -2.57
CA ALA A 41 -21.62 4.04 -2.33
C ALA A 41 -20.74 3.54 -1.18
N GLU A 42 -21.34 3.08 -0.09
CA GLU A 42 -20.63 2.50 1.04
C GLU A 42 -19.88 1.23 0.63
N ARG A 43 -20.54 0.35 -0.12
CA ARG A 43 -19.95 -0.88 -0.61
C ARG A 43 -18.78 -0.61 -1.55
N ALA A 44 -18.98 0.32 -2.50
CA ALA A 44 -17.92 0.72 -3.43
C ALA A 44 -16.75 1.38 -2.70
N GLY A 45 -17.05 2.21 -1.70
CA GLY A 45 -16.02 2.83 -0.86
C GLY A 45 -15.20 1.80 -0.09
N LYS A 46 -15.84 0.83 0.52
CA LYS A 46 -15.15 -0.27 1.23
C LYS A 46 -14.29 -1.11 0.28
N ALA A 47 -14.81 -1.40 -0.91
CA ALA A 47 -14.07 -2.15 -1.91
C ALA A 47 -12.82 -1.39 -2.37
N ARG A 48 -12.95 -0.08 -2.61
CA ARG A 48 -11.82 0.78 -2.97
C ARG A 48 -10.77 0.84 -1.86
N LEU A 49 -11.23 0.93 -0.62
CA LEU A 49 -10.33 0.97 0.53
C LEU A 49 -9.54 -0.34 0.64
N ALA A 50 -10.22 -1.48 0.52
CA ALA A 50 -9.60 -2.79 0.55
C ALA A 50 -8.58 -2.97 -0.58
N GLU A 51 -8.91 -2.53 -1.79
CA GLU A 51 -8.01 -2.60 -2.93
C GLU A 51 -6.78 -1.70 -2.75
N ALA A 52 -7.00 -0.46 -2.30
CA ALA A 52 -5.91 0.47 -2.04
C ALA A 52 -4.97 -0.07 -0.96
N LYS A 53 -5.52 -0.66 0.08
CA LYS A 53 -4.74 -1.30 1.15
C LYS A 53 -3.92 -2.48 0.61
N ALA A 54 -4.54 -3.34 -0.19
CA ALA A 54 -3.85 -4.48 -0.80
C ALA A 54 -2.71 -4.03 -1.72
N GLN A 55 -2.94 -3.01 -2.53
CA GLN A 55 -1.91 -2.45 -3.41
C GLN A 55 -0.76 -1.82 -2.60
N ALA A 56 -1.09 -1.07 -1.56
CA ALA A 56 -0.08 -0.46 -0.69
C ALA A 56 0.77 -1.52 0.01
N GLU A 57 0.16 -2.60 0.49
CA GLU A 57 0.88 -3.71 1.11
C GLU A 57 1.78 -4.43 0.09
N ALA A 58 1.30 -4.64 -1.13
CA ALA A 58 2.10 -5.25 -2.19
C ALA A 58 3.29 -4.38 -2.59
N GLN A 59 3.10 -3.07 -2.70
CA GLN A 59 4.18 -2.12 -2.97
C GLN A 59 5.20 -2.10 -1.83
N ALA A 60 4.73 -2.09 -0.59
CA ALA A 60 5.62 -2.12 0.58
C ALA A 60 6.47 -3.38 0.59
N ARG A 61 5.87 -4.55 0.30
CA ARG A 61 6.63 -5.80 0.17
C ARG A 61 7.66 -5.73 -0.94
N GLY A 62 7.30 -5.15 -2.09
CA GLY A 62 8.22 -4.95 -3.21
C GLY A 62 9.40 -4.08 -2.83
N PHE A 63 9.18 -2.97 -2.16
CA PHE A 63 10.25 -2.09 -1.67
C PHE A 63 11.13 -2.80 -0.65
N MET A 64 10.55 -3.57 0.27
CA MET A 64 11.32 -4.34 1.24
C MET A 64 12.21 -5.37 0.57
N GLN A 65 11.70 -6.10 -0.42
CA GLN A 65 12.48 -7.07 -1.19
C GLN A 65 13.64 -6.40 -1.94
N GLN A 66 13.39 -5.24 -2.55
CA GLN A 66 14.45 -4.48 -3.22
C GLN A 66 15.49 -3.98 -2.23
N ALA A 67 15.07 -3.50 -1.08
CA ALA A 67 15.99 -3.04 -0.03
C ALA A 67 16.84 -4.19 0.50
N GLU A 68 16.25 -5.35 0.73
CA GLU A 68 16.96 -6.55 1.16
C GLU A 68 17.99 -7.01 0.11
N ALA A 69 17.60 -7.00 -1.17
CA ALA A 69 18.51 -7.37 -2.26
C ALA A 69 19.69 -6.40 -2.35
N LYS A 70 19.43 -5.10 -2.26
CA LYS A 70 20.50 -4.07 -2.26
C LYS A 70 21.40 -4.20 -1.05
N ALA A 71 20.83 -4.46 0.12
CA ALA A 71 21.60 -4.66 1.34
C ALA A 71 22.50 -5.89 1.23
N ALA A 72 21.99 -6.98 0.65
CA ALA A 72 22.77 -8.21 0.42
C ALA A 72 23.92 -7.96 -0.55
N GLU A 73 23.68 -7.23 -1.65
CA GLU A 73 24.71 -6.84 -2.60
C GLU A 73 25.79 -5.99 -1.95
N HIS A 74 25.38 -4.99 -1.17
CA HIS A 74 26.29 -4.10 -0.47
C HIS A 74 27.13 -4.87 0.56
N ALA A 75 26.52 -5.77 1.31
CA ALA A 75 27.21 -6.61 2.27
C ALA A 75 28.25 -7.50 1.57
N ALA A 76 27.89 -8.11 0.44
CA ALA A 76 28.83 -8.91 -0.34
C ALA A 76 30.01 -8.09 -0.85
N GLU A 77 29.76 -6.87 -1.31
CA GLU A 77 30.80 -5.95 -1.76
C GLU A 77 31.76 -5.57 -0.63
N VAL A 78 31.22 -5.21 0.53
CA VAL A 78 32.01 -4.85 1.71
C VAL A 78 32.85 -6.07 2.17
N MET A 79 32.26 -7.25 2.16
CA MET A 79 32.98 -8.48 2.50
C MET A 79 34.13 -8.76 1.55
N ALA A 80 33.91 -8.59 0.23
CA ALA A 80 34.96 -8.76 -0.77
C ALA A 80 36.10 -7.77 -0.60
N GLN A 81 35.77 -6.48 -0.39
CA GLN A 81 36.76 -5.44 -0.14
C GLN A 81 37.54 -5.71 1.14
N THR A 82 36.88 -6.09 2.20
CA THR A 82 37.51 -6.42 3.49
C THR A 82 38.46 -7.59 3.34
N ARG A 83 38.06 -8.62 2.56
CA ARG A 83 38.92 -9.77 2.29
C ARG A 83 40.19 -9.36 1.55
N GLN A 84 40.09 -8.48 0.54
CA GLN A 84 41.24 -7.95 -0.17
C GLN A 84 42.18 -7.16 0.75
N VAL A 85 41.63 -6.34 1.63
CA VAL A 85 42.42 -5.60 2.63
C VAL A 85 43.12 -6.54 3.58
N CYS A 86 42.44 -7.56 4.07
CA CYS A 86 43.01 -8.56 4.96
C CYS A 86 44.14 -9.36 4.27
N ASP A 87 43.93 -9.76 3.03
CA ASP A 87 44.93 -10.48 2.23
C ASP A 87 46.19 -9.62 2.00
N GLY A 88 45.97 -8.31 1.70
CA GLY A 88 47.05 -7.35 1.54
C GLY A 88 47.87 -7.15 2.84
N LEU A 89 47.17 -7.02 3.97
CA LEU A 89 47.82 -6.91 5.27
C LEU A 89 48.60 -8.18 5.64
N ARG A 90 48.03 -9.34 5.34
CA ARG A 90 48.70 -10.64 5.57
C ARG A 90 49.97 -10.75 4.73
N ALA A 91 49.91 -10.40 3.45
CA ALA A 91 51.05 -10.40 2.56
C ALA A 91 52.18 -9.47 3.06
N LYS A 92 51.80 -8.26 3.49
CA LYS A 92 52.77 -7.31 4.08
C LYS A 92 53.40 -7.85 5.36
N ALA A 93 52.62 -8.46 6.22
CA ALA A 93 53.10 -9.02 7.46
C ALA A 93 54.06 -10.19 7.20
N GLU A 94 53.74 -11.06 6.23
CA GLU A 94 54.61 -12.15 5.81
C GLU A 94 55.96 -11.64 5.25
N GLY A 95 55.92 -10.59 4.42
CA GLY A 95 57.09 -9.94 3.88
C GLY A 95 57.99 -9.35 5.00
N ARG A 96 57.37 -8.66 5.95
CA ARG A 96 58.09 -8.10 7.12
C ARG A 96 58.70 -9.19 8.03
N LEU A 97 57.98 -10.28 8.17
CA LEU A 97 58.47 -11.42 8.95
C LEU A 97 59.68 -12.05 8.29
N ALA A 98 59.64 -12.24 6.98
CA ALA A 98 60.76 -12.76 6.20
C ALA A 98 61.98 -11.83 6.28
N ASP A 99 61.78 -10.53 6.14
CA ASP A 99 62.87 -9.53 6.28
C ASP A 99 63.47 -9.51 7.65
N ALA A 100 62.64 -9.59 8.68
CA ALA A 100 63.10 -9.65 10.07
C ALA A 100 63.93 -10.91 10.34
N ALA A 101 63.48 -12.04 9.85
CA ALA A 101 64.18 -13.31 9.96
C ALA A 101 65.56 -13.25 9.27
N GLU A 102 65.60 -12.70 8.06
CA GLU A 102 66.83 -12.50 7.30
C GLU A 102 67.81 -11.58 8.03
N SER A 103 67.30 -10.49 8.62
CA SER A 103 68.08 -9.55 9.38
C SER A 103 68.72 -10.19 10.62
N ILE A 104 68.00 -11.06 11.31
CA ILE A 104 68.49 -11.81 12.45
C ILE A 104 69.60 -12.78 12.02
N VAL A 105 69.39 -13.53 10.97
CA VAL A 105 70.38 -14.47 10.43
C VAL A 105 71.68 -13.75 10.04
N ARG A 106 71.58 -12.61 9.36
CA ARG A 106 72.76 -11.80 8.99
C ARG A 106 73.56 -11.37 10.20
N ARG A 107 72.90 -10.95 11.27
CA ARG A 107 73.58 -10.54 12.52
C ARG A 107 74.32 -11.68 13.19
N VAL A 108 73.65 -12.84 13.21
CA VAL A 108 74.26 -14.03 13.82
C VAL A 108 75.49 -14.53 13.04
N VAL A 109 75.37 -14.50 11.67
CA VAL A 109 76.46 -14.96 10.80
C VAL A 109 77.67 -14.02 10.79
N LYS A 110 77.49 -12.71 11.00
CA LYS A 110 78.53 -11.71 11.03
C LYS A 110 79.31 -11.70 12.33
N ASN A 111 78.73 -12.19 13.40
CA ASN A 111 79.37 -12.28 14.71
C ASN A 111 79.93 -13.66 14.94
#